data_33df70252efd3c63516d22b45e70eb1e
#
_entry.id   33df70252efd3c63516d22b45e70eb1e
#
_cell.length_a   1.000
_cell.length_b   1.000
_cell.length_c   1.000
_cell.angle_alpha   90.00
_cell.angle_beta   90.00
_cell.angle_gamma   90.00
#
_symmetry.space_group_name_H-M   'P 1'
#
loop_
_entity.id
_entity.type
_entity.pdbx_description
1 polymer ?
#
loop_
_entity_poly.entity_id
_entity_poly.type
_entity_poly.pdbx_seq_one_letter_code
_entity_poly.pdbx_strand_id
1 'polypeptide(L)'
;MNTLEILFFVLLFIVFYTYVGYGILLWILVKIKQSFISFYDTDEPEQETCRNGNNTDLPEITLFITAYNEEQVVDRKMKNCHELDYPKEKLHTVWVTDGSNDRTNEKLKAYPDVTLLFIPERKGKTAAMNRGMGFVTTPLVIFTDANTFINPQAVREIVKCFNHPQVGCVAGEKRVDMYSTEGAVSGGEGLYWKYESWLKKMDYQLYSAIGAAGELFAIRTPLYEEMPEDTLLDDFMLSLRIAMKQYTIAYCDTAYALESGSADMKEEEKRKVRIAAGGLQSVYRLKELLNPLRYGILSFQYVSHRVLRWSVTPVALFLLFPLNILLVVCSESLPVYFLFLLLQSAFYLGGVYGSLLSAKSVKNKFLYIPYYFLFMNINVIKGFFYLKKHAGGTWEKSRRA
;
A
#
# COMPACT_ATOMS: atom_id res chain seq x y z
N MET A 1 10.73 -17.34 -35.23
CA MET A 1 11.28 -16.71 -34.01
C MET A 1 12.18 -17.72 -33.34
N ASN A 2 13.40 -17.32 -33.02
CA ASN A 2 14.31 -18.14 -32.23
C ASN A 2 14.00 -18.04 -30.72
N THR A 3 14.62 -18.87 -29.89
CA THR A 3 14.36 -18.93 -28.44
C THR A 3 14.62 -17.59 -27.74
N LEU A 4 15.63 -16.81 -28.18
CA LEU A 4 15.96 -15.50 -27.60
C LEU A 4 14.89 -14.46 -27.92
N GLU A 5 14.33 -14.49 -29.13
CA GLU A 5 13.22 -13.61 -29.53
C GLU A 5 11.97 -13.91 -28.71
N ILE A 6 11.62 -15.19 -28.52
CA ILE A 6 10.50 -15.58 -27.68
C ILE A 6 10.70 -15.08 -26.25
N LEU A 7 11.89 -15.29 -25.68
CA LEU A 7 12.22 -14.83 -24.34
C LEU A 7 12.09 -13.30 -24.22
N PHE A 8 12.60 -12.54 -25.22
CA PHE A 8 12.49 -11.09 -25.24
C PHE A 8 11.03 -10.62 -25.21
N PHE A 9 10.17 -11.17 -26.07
CA PHE A 9 8.76 -10.76 -26.10
C PHE A 9 7.98 -11.21 -24.87
N VAL A 10 8.34 -12.36 -24.26
CA VAL A 10 7.74 -12.79 -22.98
C VAL A 10 8.11 -11.82 -21.85
N LEU A 11 9.38 -11.44 -21.73
CA LEU A 11 9.81 -10.48 -20.72
C LEU A 11 9.19 -9.10 -20.96
N LEU A 12 9.14 -8.65 -22.20
CA LEU A 12 8.51 -7.39 -22.59
C LEU A 12 7.01 -7.39 -22.24
N PHE A 13 6.32 -8.50 -22.54
CA PHE A 13 4.91 -8.67 -22.18
C PHE A 13 4.71 -8.63 -20.66
N ILE A 14 5.55 -9.28 -19.87
CA ILE A 14 5.47 -9.27 -18.40
C ILE A 14 5.60 -7.83 -17.87
N VAL A 15 6.56 -7.06 -18.37
CA VAL A 15 6.76 -5.67 -17.96
C VAL A 15 5.56 -4.82 -18.36
N PHE A 16 5.12 -4.91 -19.61
CA PHE A 16 3.94 -4.19 -20.11
C PHE A 16 2.68 -4.57 -19.31
N TYR A 17 2.43 -5.88 -19.14
CA TYR A 17 1.26 -6.38 -18.42
C TYR A 17 1.22 -5.82 -17.00
N THR A 18 2.31 -5.90 -16.26
CA THR A 18 2.35 -5.50 -14.85
C THR A 18 2.08 -4.01 -14.64
N TYR A 19 2.58 -3.15 -15.51
CA TYR A 19 2.48 -1.70 -15.30
C TYR A 19 1.34 -1.03 -16.05
N VAL A 20 0.91 -1.59 -17.17
CA VAL A 20 -0.13 -1.00 -18.04
C VAL A 20 -1.23 -2.00 -18.33
N GLY A 21 -0.88 -3.20 -18.80
CA GLY A 21 -1.81 -4.20 -19.28
C GLY A 21 -2.81 -4.66 -18.22
N TYR A 22 -2.35 -4.84 -16.98
CA TYR A 22 -3.24 -5.21 -15.87
C TYR A 22 -4.30 -4.14 -15.63
N GLY A 23 -3.93 -2.87 -15.59
CA GLY A 23 -4.90 -1.79 -15.40
C GLY A 23 -5.95 -1.73 -16.51
N ILE A 24 -5.53 -1.93 -17.77
CA ILE A 24 -6.46 -2.00 -18.92
C ILE A 24 -7.40 -3.21 -18.79
N LEU A 25 -6.82 -4.40 -18.52
CA LEU A 25 -7.60 -5.62 -18.36
C LEU A 25 -8.60 -5.50 -17.21
N LEU A 26 -8.17 -4.97 -16.09
CA LEU A 26 -9.00 -4.73 -14.90
C LEU A 26 -10.17 -3.80 -15.22
N TRP A 27 -9.91 -2.70 -15.93
CA TRP A 27 -10.96 -1.78 -16.37
C TRP A 27 -11.98 -2.46 -17.28
N ILE A 28 -11.52 -3.28 -18.24
CA ILE A 28 -12.40 -4.05 -19.13
C ILE A 28 -13.26 -5.03 -18.31
N LEU A 29 -12.67 -5.78 -17.39
CA LEU A 29 -13.38 -6.76 -16.56
C LEU A 29 -14.43 -6.08 -15.66
N VAL A 30 -14.10 -4.93 -15.09
CA VAL A 30 -15.07 -4.13 -14.30
C VAL A 30 -16.22 -3.66 -15.17
N LYS A 31 -15.95 -3.18 -16.39
CA LYS A 31 -17.01 -2.75 -17.33
C LYS A 31 -17.92 -3.91 -17.76
N ILE A 32 -17.33 -5.08 -18.04
CA ILE A 32 -18.09 -6.29 -18.34
C ILE A 32 -18.98 -6.65 -17.15
N LYS A 33 -18.42 -6.70 -15.92
CA LYS A 33 -19.20 -6.98 -14.71
C LYS A 33 -20.36 -6.01 -14.53
N GLN A 34 -20.11 -4.70 -14.67
CA GLN A 34 -21.15 -3.67 -14.56
C GLN A 34 -22.25 -3.84 -15.62
N SER A 35 -21.89 -4.19 -16.86
CA SER A 35 -22.89 -4.44 -17.92
C SER A 35 -23.76 -5.66 -17.64
N PHE A 36 -23.20 -6.72 -17.06
CA PHE A 36 -23.99 -7.89 -16.65
C PHE A 36 -24.92 -7.57 -15.48
N ILE A 37 -24.43 -6.85 -14.44
CA ILE A 37 -25.28 -6.44 -13.31
C ILE A 37 -26.42 -5.57 -13.81
N SER A 38 -26.15 -4.55 -14.60
CA SER A 38 -27.17 -3.66 -15.18
C SER A 38 -28.21 -4.40 -16.08
N PHE A 39 -27.84 -5.56 -16.62
CA PHE A 39 -28.76 -6.36 -17.44
C PHE A 39 -29.68 -7.25 -16.61
N TYR A 40 -29.22 -7.70 -15.42
CA TYR A 40 -29.97 -8.62 -14.56
C TYR A 40 -30.68 -7.94 -13.38
N ASP A 41 -30.21 -6.76 -12.93
CA ASP A 41 -30.76 -6.02 -11.81
C ASP A 41 -31.44 -4.73 -12.29
N THR A 42 -32.77 -4.79 -12.39
CA THR A 42 -33.59 -3.59 -12.47
C THR A 42 -33.97 -3.02 -11.09
N ASP A 43 -33.66 -3.74 -9.98
CA ASP A 43 -34.16 -3.43 -8.64
C ASP A 43 -33.14 -3.46 -7.49
N GLU A 44 -31.87 -3.79 -7.71
CA GLU A 44 -30.85 -3.59 -6.65
C GLU A 44 -30.00 -2.35 -6.94
N PRO A 45 -29.83 -1.46 -5.93
CA PRO A 45 -29.01 -0.27 -6.12
C PRO A 45 -27.57 -0.70 -6.42
N GLU A 46 -27.00 -0.08 -7.46
CA GLU A 46 -25.56 -0.12 -7.78
C GLU A 46 -24.73 -0.29 -6.50
N GLN A 47 -23.62 -1.05 -6.58
CA GLN A 47 -22.56 -0.98 -5.56
C GLN A 47 -22.11 0.49 -5.45
N GLU A 48 -23.00 1.34 -4.96
CA GLU A 48 -22.66 2.66 -4.46
C GLU A 48 -21.70 2.43 -3.32
N THR A 49 -20.43 2.56 -3.65
CA THR A 49 -19.38 2.89 -2.72
C THR A 49 -19.95 3.42 -1.40
N CYS A 50 -19.89 2.64 -0.33
CA CYS A 50 -20.11 2.99 1.08
C CYS A 50 -21.10 4.14 1.41
N ARG A 51 -22.04 4.52 0.53
CA ARG A 51 -22.79 5.79 0.62
C ARG A 51 -24.15 5.72 1.32
N ASN A 52 -24.80 4.55 1.38
CA ASN A 52 -26.17 4.48 1.91
C ASN A 52 -26.34 3.49 3.08
N GLY A 53 -25.95 3.90 4.28
CA GLY A 53 -26.34 3.25 5.53
C GLY A 53 -27.16 4.21 6.39
N ASN A 54 -28.35 3.81 6.79
CA ASN A 54 -29.18 4.57 7.72
C ASN A 54 -28.45 4.76 9.07
N ASN A 55 -28.46 5.96 9.58
CA ASN A 55 -27.67 6.51 10.69
C ASN A 55 -28.14 6.04 12.08
N THR A 56 -28.83 4.90 12.24
CA THR A 56 -29.60 4.63 13.45
C THR A 56 -28.88 3.84 14.53
N ASP A 57 -27.80 3.13 14.24
CA ASP A 57 -27.03 2.44 15.31
C ASP A 57 -25.54 2.30 14.96
N LEU A 58 -24.80 3.36 15.26
CA LEU A 58 -23.35 3.35 15.05
C LEU A 58 -22.67 2.42 16.07
N PRO A 59 -21.80 1.48 15.64
CA PRO A 59 -21.10 0.57 16.54
C PRO A 59 -20.05 1.28 17.40
N GLU A 60 -19.63 0.65 18.49
CA GLU A 60 -18.41 1.05 19.19
C GLU A 60 -17.17 0.70 18.36
N ILE A 61 -16.18 1.56 18.39
CA ILE A 61 -14.96 1.44 17.58
C ILE A 61 -13.73 1.75 18.43
N THR A 62 -12.68 1.01 18.23
CA THR A 62 -11.36 1.37 18.73
C THR A 62 -10.52 2.03 17.62
N LEU A 63 -10.07 3.26 17.85
CA LEU A 63 -9.03 3.91 17.07
C LEU A 63 -7.67 3.50 17.66
N PHE A 64 -6.94 2.65 16.95
CA PHE A 64 -5.72 2.01 17.40
C PHE A 64 -4.50 2.67 16.77
N ILE A 65 -3.61 3.20 17.62
CA ILE A 65 -2.45 3.98 17.19
C ILE A 65 -1.19 3.37 17.78
N THR A 66 -0.28 2.91 16.92
CA THR A 66 1.07 2.47 17.34
C THR A 66 2.05 3.61 17.28
N ALA A 67 2.93 3.73 18.27
CA ALA A 67 3.91 4.83 18.32
C ALA A 67 5.28 4.38 18.86
N TYR A 68 6.34 4.96 18.29
CA TYR A 68 7.69 4.89 18.79
C TYR A 68 8.40 6.24 18.60
N ASN A 69 8.67 6.94 19.71
CA ASN A 69 9.32 8.26 19.71
C ASN A 69 8.60 9.28 18.82
N GLU A 70 7.34 9.58 19.16
CA GLU A 70 6.43 10.46 18.41
C GLU A 70 6.05 11.72 19.20
N GLU A 71 6.88 12.19 20.16
CA GLU A 71 6.58 13.33 21.03
C GLU A 71 6.17 14.60 20.29
N GLN A 72 6.69 14.80 19.06
CA GLN A 72 6.42 15.98 18.24
C GLN A 72 5.02 15.99 17.64
N VAL A 73 4.40 14.83 17.45
CA VAL A 73 3.11 14.71 16.75
C VAL A 73 1.94 14.35 17.66
N VAL A 74 2.20 13.94 18.93
CA VAL A 74 1.16 13.52 19.87
C VAL A 74 0.02 14.55 19.95
N ASP A 75 0.33 15.80 20.26
CA ASP A 75 -0.69 16.83 20.49
C ASP A 75 -1.51 17.11 19.22
N ARG A 76 -0.83 17.14 18.05
CA ARG A 76 -1.49 17.32 16.76
C ARG A 76 -2.36 16.12 16.39
N LYS A 77 -1.89 14.88 16.68
CA LYS A 77 -2.67 13.67 16.45
C LYS A 77 -3.89 13.60 17.36
N MET A 78 -3.74 13.93 18.63
CA MET A 78 -4.87 13.97 19.58
C MET A 78 -5.92 14.99 19.17
N LYS A 79 -5.49 16.20 18.75
CA LYS A 79 -6.41 17.18 18.16
C LYS A 79 -7.18 16.59 16.98
N ASN A 80 -6.49 15.92 16.05
CA ASN A 80 -7.12 15.25 14.91
C ASN A 80 -8.12 14.16 15.36
N CYS A 81 -7.80 13.37 16.39
CA CYS A 81 -8.72 12.36 16.93
C CYS A 81 -9.98 13.01 17.53
N HIS A 82 -9.86 14.15 18.21
CA HIS A 82 -10.99 14.88 18.79
C HIS A 82 -11.89 15.58 17.76
N GLU A 83 -11.35 15.89 16.57
CA GLU A 83 -12.07 16.49 15.44
C GLU A 83 -12.84 15.46 14.58
N LEU A 84 -12.75 14.16 14.90
CA LEU A 84 -13.47 13.12 14.18
C LEU A 84 -14.98 13.22 14.41
N ASP A 85 -15.74 13.14 13.32
CA ASP A 85 -17.20 13.12 13.32
C ASP A 85 -17.73 11.74 13.69
N TYR A 86 -17.61 11.39 14.97
CA TYR A 86 -18.15 10.16 15.55
C TYR A 86 -18.57 10.41 17.00
N PRO A 87 -19.62 9.74 17.53
CA PRO A 87 -19.99 9.88 18.93
C PRO A 87 -18.82 9.53 19.86
N LYS A 88 -18.49 10.46 20.76
CA LYS A 88 -17.29 10.32 21.61
C LYS A 88 -17.38 9.11 22.54
N GLU A 89 -18.57 8.79 22.99
CA GLU A 89 -18.86 7.63 23.85
C GLU A 89 -18.71 6.29 23.12
N LYS A 90 -18.66 6.29 21.78
CA LYS A 90 -18.51 5.12 20.92
C LYS A 90 -17.12 5.02 20.24
N LEU A 91 -16.25 6.01 20.43
CA LEU A 91 -14.90 6.03 19.84
C LEU A 91 -13.84 5.95 20.93
N HIS A 92 -13.26 4.77 21.11
CA HIS A 92 -12.23 4.50 22.10
C HIS A 92 -10.84 4.66 21.47
N THR A 93 -10.02 5.57 22.01
CA THR A 93 -8.66 5.80 21.49
C THR A 93 -7.65 5.00 22.30
N VAL A 94 -6.94 4.09 21.61
CA VAL A 94 -5.88 3.25 22.21
C VAL A 94 -4.54 3.59 21.57
N TRP A 95 -3.59 3.99 22.39
CA TRP A 95 -2.20 4.18 21.98
C TRP A 95 -1.33 3.06 22.53
N VAL A 96 -0.58 2.43 21.64
CA VAL A 96 0.38 1.38 22.00
C VAL A 96 1.78 1.87 21.68
N THR A 97 2.54 2.20 22.71
CA THR A 97 3.91 2.66 22.55
C THR A 97 4.90 1.51 22.74
N ASP A 98 5.89 1.43 21.86
CA ASP A 98 6.82 0.33 21.75
C ASP A 98 8.25 0.80 22.13
N GLY A 99 8.51 0.85 23.44
CA GLY A 99 9.82 1.24 24.00
C GLY A 99 10.17 2.72 23.73
N SER A 100 9.18 3.62 23.65
CA SER A 100 9.45 5.07 23.50
C SER A 100 10.23 5.60 24.68
N ASN A 101 11.36 6.28 24.41
CA ASN A 101 12.28 6.87 25.38
C ASN A 101 12.34 8.40 25.34
N ASP A 102 11.48 9.03 24.51
CA ASP A 102 11.22 10.47 24.49
C ASP A 102 9.99 10.83 25.35
N ARG A 103 9.46 12.02 25.20
CA ARG A 103 8.29 12.51 25.96
C ARG A 103 6.95 12.02 25.42
N THR A 104 6.90 11.04 24.48
CA THR A 104 5.66 10.50 23.92
C THR A 104 4.70 10.04 25.00
N ASN A 105 5.20 9.18 25.93
CA ASN A 105 4.37 8.61 27.00
C ASN A 105 3.93 9.68 28.03
N GLU A 106 4.78 10.65 28.33
CA GLU A 106 4.46 11.76 29.23
C GLU A 106 3.31 12.59 28.67
N LYS A 107 3.38 12.96 27.38
CA LYS A 107 2.33 13.73 26.70
C LYS A 107 1.01 12.96 26.63
N LEU A 108 1.04 11.68 26.31
CA LEU A 108 -0.17 10.84 26.22
C LEU A 108 -0.90 10.73 27.56
N LYS A 109 -0.20 10.71 28.70
CA LYS A 109 -0.81 10.71 30.04
C LYS A 109 -1.60 11.97 30.36
N ALA A 110 -1.39 13.06 29.63
CA ALA A 110 -2.16 14.28 29.77
C ALA A 110 -3.58 14.19 29.15
N TYR A 111 -3.86 13.15 28.37
CA TYR A 111 -5.16 12.91 27.73
C TYR A 111 -5.92 11.80 28.46
N PRO A 112 -6.94 12.14 29.29
CA PRO A 112 -7.64 11.15 30.13
C PRO A 112 -8.55 10.20 29.34
N ASP A 113 -8.89 10.56 28.12
CA ASP A 113 -9.70 9.77 27.16
C ASP A 113 -8.88 8.76 26.34
N VAL A 114 -7.57 8.67 26.61
CA VAL A 114 -6.66 7.74 25.94
C VAL A 114 -6.35 6.53 26.81
N THR A 115 -6.52 5.34 26.26
CA THR A 115 -5.93 4.13 26.84
C THR A 115 -4.49 3.99 26.36
N LEU A 116 -3.51 4.22 27.24
CA LEU A 116 -2.09 4.09 26.94
C LEU A 116 -1.56 2.72 27.37
N LEU A 117 -1.08 1.94 26.39
CA LEU A 117 -0.44 0.64 26.60
C LEU A 117 1.07 0.80 26.32
N PHE A 118 1.88 0.79 27.36
CA PHE A 118 3.33 0.99 27.28
C PHE A 118 4.10 -0.22 27.78
N ILE A 119 5.22 -0.56 27.10
CA ILE A 119 6.30 -1.40 27.61
C ILE A 119 7.65 -0.70 27.35
N PRO A 120 8.64 -0.90 28.23
CA PRO A 120 9.96 -0.28 28.07
C PRO A 120 10.80 -0.90 26.96
N GLU A 121 10.56 -2.18 26.62
CA GLU A 121 11.30 -2.87 25.57
C GLU A 121 10.72 -2.56 24.20
N ARG A 122 11.62 -2.35 23.23
CA ARG A 122 11.25 -2.17 21.84
C ARG A 122 11.21 -3.52 21.11
N LYS A 123 10.04 -3.93 20.65
CA LYS A 123 9.82 -5.21 19.94
C LYS A 123 9.33 -5.05 18.49
N GLY A 124 9.03 -3.83 18.07
CA GLY A 124 8.55 -3.52 16.73
C GLY A 124 7.03 -3.35 16.63
N LYS A 125 6.59 -2.76 15.51
CA LYS A 125 5.19 -2.37 15.28
C LYS A 125 4.24 -3.56 15.39
N THR A 126 4.58 -4.67 14.75
CA THR A 126 3.74 -5.89 14.76
C THR A 126 3.57 -6.46 16.16
N ALA A 127 4.65 -6.52 16.96
CA ALA A 127 4.57 -6.95 18.36
C ALA A 127 3.71 -5.99 19.20
N ALA A 128 3.81 -4.68 18.96
CA ALA A 128 2.95 -3.68 19.60
C ALA A 128 1.47 -3.88 19.22
N MET A 129 1.18 -4.15 17.94
CA MET A 129 -0.18 -4.45 17.49
C MET A 129 -0.73 -5.71 18.17
N ASN A 130 0.02 -6.83 18.13
CA ASN A 130 -0.40 -8.09 18.76
C ASN A 130 -0.74 -7.87 20.25
N ARG A 131 0.14 -7.18 20.98
CA ARG A 131 -0.08 -6.87 22.40
C ARG A 131 -1.32 -5.99 22.62
N GLY A 132 -1.45 -4.93 21.85
CA GLY A 132 -2.56 -3.98 22.02
C GLY A 132 -3.90 -4.55 21.66
N MET A 133 -3.98 -5.44 20.68
CA MET A 133 -5.24 -6.08 20.27
C MET A 133 -5.85 -6.95 21.36
N GLY A 134 -5.08 -7.46 22.30
CA GLY A 134 -5.60 -8.15 23.48
C GLY A 134 -6.47 -7.27 24.41
N PHE A 135 -6.42 -5.95 24.26
CA PHE A 135 -7.21 -4.98 25.03
C PHE A 135 -8.38 -4.37 24.21
N VAL A 136 -8.54 -4.74 22.94
CA VAL A 136 -9.62 -4.24 22.09
C VAL A 136 -10.85 -5.13 22.24
N THR A 137 -11.96 -4.54 22.71
CA THR A 137 -13.23 -5.24 22.93
C THR A 137 -14.33 -4.81 21.97
N THR A 138 -14.13 -3.72 21.23
CA THR A 138 -15.10 -3.19 20.26
C THR A 138 -15.23 -4.08 19.03
N PRO A 139 -16.38 -4.10 18.35
CA PRO A 139 -16.59 -4.96 17.18
C PRO A 139 -15.73 -4.58 15.97
N LEU A 140 -15.31 -3.32 15.88
CA LEU A 140 -14.49 -2.79 14.82
C LEU A 140 -13.24 -2.11 15.40
N VAL A 141 -12.11 -2.25 14.73
CA VAL A 141 -10.87 -1.54 15.03
C VAL A 141 -10.34 -0.84 13.80
N ILE A 142 -9.99 0.43 13.95
CA ILE A 142 -9.36 1.26 12.93
C ILE A 142 -7.91 1.48 13.32
N PHE A 143 -6.99 1.06 12.47
CA PHE A 143 -5.55 1.29 12.63
C PHE A 143 -5.14 2.55 11.88
N THR A 144 -4.31 3.37 12.53
CA THR A 144 -3.70 4.55 11.92
C THR A 144 -2.34 4.81 12.53
N ASP A 145 -1.40 5.32 11.73
CA ASP A 145 -0.08 5.70 12.24
C ASP A 145 -0.16 7.00 13.06
N ALA A 146 0.74 7.17 14.02
CA ALA A 146 0.79 8.35 14.88
C ALA A 146 1.03 9.65 14.10
N ASN A 147 1.79 9.58 13.01
CA ASN A 147 2.19 10.73 12.19
C ASN A 147 1.30 10.95 10.95
N THR A 148 0.14 10.31 10.87
CA THR A 148 -0.86 10.52 9.81
C THR A 148 -2.11 11.19 10.36
N PHE A 149 -2.78 12.02 9.55
CA PHE A 149 -3.96 12.76 9.96
C PHE A 149 -5.14 12.38 9.09
N ILE A 150 -6.18 11.84 9.73
CA ILE A 150 -7.37 11.34 9.04
C ILE A 150 -8.43 12.44 8.93
N ASN A 151 -9.21 12.42 7.83
CA ASN A 151 -10.27 13.41 7.65
C ASN A 151 -11.42 13.19 8.67
N PRO A 152 -12.15 14.26 9.03
CA PRO A 152 -13.18 14.18 10.09
C PRO A 152 -14.23 13.10 9.85
N GLN A 153 -14.63 12.86 8.60
CA GLN A 153 -15.68 11.89 8.24
C GLN A 153 -15.16 10.46 8.08
N ALA A 154 -13.82 10.23 8.17
CA ALA A 154 -13.20 8.95 7.85
C ALA A 154 -13.82 7.76 8.61
N VAL A 155 -14.07 7.94 9.91
CA VAL A 155 -14.63 6.88 10.75
C VAL A 155 -16.03 6.47 10.28
N ARG A 156 -16.91 7.44 9.98
CA ARG A 156 -18.26 7.17 9.46
C ARG A 156 -18.23 6.48 8.11
N GLU A 157 -17.37 6.93 7.21
CA GLU A 157 -17.24 6.34 5.87
C GLU A 157 -16.73 4.90 5.94
N ILE A 158 -15.78 4.61 6.81
CA ILE A 158 -15.29 3.24 7.07
C ILE A 158 -16.40 2.36 7.62
N VAL A 159 -17.17 2.84 8.60
CA VAL A 159 -18.28 2.08 9.21
C VAL A 159 -19.34 1.71 8.18
N LYS A 160 -19.69 2.62 7.28
CA LYS A 160 -20.65 2.33 6.20
C LYS A 160 -20.22 1.12 5.35
N CYS A 161 -18.93 0.96 5.09
CA CYS A 161 -18.43 -0.19 4.33
C CYS A 161 -18.71 -1.52 5.04
N PHE A 162 -18.70 -1.54 6.38
CA PHE A 162 -19.00 -2.75 7.16
C PHE A 162 -20.48 -3.13 7.23
N ASN A 163 -21.39 -2.32 6.66
CA ASN A 163 -22.79 -2.73 6.49
C ASN A 163 -22.90 -3.96 5.58
N HIS A 164 -21.94 -4.19 4.71
CA HIS A 164 -21.84 -5.42 3.92
C HIS A 164 -21.20 -6.54 4.74
N PRO A 165 -21.89 -7.65 5.01
CA PRO A 165 -21.35 -8.75 5.83
C PRO A 165 -20.05 -9.36 5.27
N GLN A 166 -19.90 -9.35 3.95
CA GLN A 166 -18.71 -9.88 3.26
C GLN A 166 -17.46 -8.99 3.45
N VAL A 167 -17.61 -7.73 3.87
CA VAL A 167 -16.48 -6.85 4.12
C VAL A 167 -15.86 -7.19 5.47
N GLY A 168 -14.66 -7.75 5.45
CA GLY A 168 -13.87 -8.06 6.66
C GLY A 168 -12.80 -7.02 6.96
N CYS A 169 -12.35 -6.29 5.93
CA CYS A 169 -11.35 -5.23 6.04
C CYS A 169 -11.77 -4.04 5.16
N VAL A 170 -11.44 -2.82 5.60
CA VAL A 170 -11.61 -1.59 4.83
C VAL A 170 -10.26 -0.90 4.73
N ALA A 171 -9.79 -0.66 3.51
CA ALA A 171 -8.59 0.11 3.23
C ALA A 171 -8.99 1.57 2.92
N GLY A 172 -8.50 2.52 3.71
CA GLY A 172 -8.62 3.93 3.43
C GLY A 172 -7.66 4.40 2.33
N GLU A 173 -7.89 5.63 1.86
CA GLU A 173 -7.05 6.31 0.88
C GLU A 173 -5.83 6.93 1.57
N LYS A 174 -4.65 6.70 1.02
CA LYS A 174 -3.46 7.46 1.40
C LYS A 174 -3.33 8.70 0.52
N ARG A 175 -3.17 9.86 1.14
CA ARG A 175 -2.86 11.13 0.46
C ARG A 175 -1.58 11.72 1.00
N VAL A 176 -0.72 12.17 0.10
CA VAL A 176 0.51 12.87 0.47
C VAL A 176 0.19 14.37 0.56
N ASP A 177 0.54 14.99 1.69
CA ASP A 177 0.40 16.44 1.87
C ASP A 177 1.41 17.16 0.98
N MET A 178 0.92 17.75 -0.11
CA MET A 178 1.74 18.45 -1.10
C MET A 178 2.20 19.85 -0.62
N TYR A 179 1.61 20.37 0.45
CA TYR A 179 1.97 21.69 1.00
C TYR A 179 3.19 21.63 1.91
N SER A 180 3.52 20.48 2.46
CA SER A 180 4.66 20.30 3.37
C SER A 180 6.00 20.06 2.66
N THR A 181 6.00 19.81 1.34
CA THR A 181 7.23 19.49 0.58
C THR A 181 7.32 20.30 -0.71
N GLU A 182 8.06 21.38 -0.70
CA GLU A 182 8.55 22.09 -1.89
C GLU A 182 9.64 21.27 -2.63
N GLY A 183 9.43 19.98 -2.88
CA GLY A 183 10.43 19.11 -3.46
C GLY A 183 9.97 18.36 -4.72
N ALA A 184 10.93 18.01 -5.59
CA ALA A 184 10.71 17.17 -6.77
C ALA A 184 10.13 15.78 -6.42
N VAL A 185 10.29 15.33 -5.16
CA VAL A 185 9.79 14.06 -4.62
C VAL A 185 8.26 14.00 -4.68
N SER A 186 7.56 15.12 -4.39
CA SER A 186 6.10 15.15 -4.29
C SER A 186 5.36 14.94 -5.62
N GLY A 187 5.95 15.35 -6.75
CA GLY A 187 5.26 15.30 -8.06
C GLY A 187 5.12 13.88 -8.62
N GLY A 188 6.16 13.07 -8.58
CA GLY A 188 6.13 11.70 -9.11
C GLY A 188 5.51 10.70 -8.13
N GLU A 189 5.70 10.91 -6.83
CA GLU A 189 5.02 10.15 -5.79
C GLU A 189 3.50 10.38 -5.91
N GLY A 190 3.05 11.61 -6.12
CA GLY A 190 1.64 11.93 -6.30
C GLY A 190 1.00 11.26 -7.53
N LEU A 191 1.73 11.19 -8.68
CA LEU A 191 1.24 10.50 -9.87
C LEU A 191 1.15 8.98 -9.65
N TYR A 192 2.18 8.40 -9.02
CA TYR A 192 2.19 6.99 -8.66
C TYR A 192 1.00 6.65 -7.74
N TRP A 193 0.76 7.46 -6.70
CA TRP A 193 -0.35 7.21 -5.77
C TRP A 193 -1.71 7.36 -6.44
N LYS A 194 -1.91 8.30 -7.36
CA LYS A 194 -3.16 8.42 -8.12
C LYS A 194 -3.44 7.15 -8.96
N TYR A 195 -2.41 6.61 -9.59
CA TYR A 195 -2.53 5.35 -10.34
C TYR A 195 -2.80 4.15 -9.42
N GLU A 196 -2.09 4.08 -8.30
CA GLU A 196 -2.28 3.03 -7.29
C GLU A 196 -3.69 3.06 -6.68
N SER A 197 -4.19 4.25 -6.33
CA SER A 197 -5.55 4.45 -5.82
C SER A 197 -6.60 4.04 -6.84
N TRP A 198 -6.38 4.40 -8.12
CA TRP A 198 -7.27 3.97 -9.20
C TRP A 198 -7.27 2.44 -9.36
N LEU A 199 -6.11 1.79 -9.31
CA LEU A 199 -6.04 0.31 -9.34
C LEU A 199 -6.77 -0.32 -8.16
N LYS A 200 -6.56 0.17 -6.93
CA LYS A 200 -7.26 -0.33 -5.73
C LYS A 200 -8.77 -0.21 -5.86
N LYS A 201 -9.25 0.91 -6.42
CA LYS A 201 -10.67 1.13 -6.67
C LYS A 201 -11.23 0.12 -7.69
N MET A 202 -10.52 -0.09 -8.79
CA MET A 202 -10.91 -1.07 -9.81
C MET A 202 -10.85 -2.50 -9.26
N ASP A 203 -9.82 -2.85 -8.49
CA ASP A 203 -9.72 -4.14 -7.81
C ASP A 203 -10.95 -4.40 -6.93
N TYR A 204 -11.32 -3.44 -6.10
CA TYR A 204 -12.50 -3.56 -5.24
C TYR A 204 -13.79 -3.68 -6.05
N GLN A 205 -13.94 -2.90 -7.11
CA GLN A 205 -15.11 -3.00 -8.01
C GLN A 205 -15.21 -4.36 -8.70
N LEU A 206 -14.07 -4.99 -9.04
CA LEU A 206 -14.08 -6.33 -9.59
C LEU A 206 -14.43 -7.37 -8.51
N TYR A 207 -13.69 -7.39 -7.39
CA TYR A 207 -13.92 -8.33 -6.29
C TYR A 207 -13.43 -7.79 -4.94
N SER A 208 -12.13 -7.53 -4.76
CA SER A 208 -11.52 -7.11 -3.49
C SER A 208 -10.29 -6.24 -3.75
N ALA A 209 -10.10 -5.18 -2.99
CA ALA A 209 -8.81 -4.49 -3.00
C ALA A 209 -7.68 -5.43 -2.57
N ILE A 210 -6.46 -5.20 -3.07
CA ILE A 210 -5.31 -6.07 -2.80
C ILE A 210 -4.38 -5.40 -1.78
N GLY A 211 -4.72 -5.67 -0.52
CA GLY A 211 -3.99 -5.18 0.65
C GLY A 211 -4.43 -3.78 1.09
N ALA A 212 -4.39 -3.57 2.39
CA ALA A 212 -4.56 -2.28 3.03
C ALA A 212 -3.22 -1.52 3.11
N ALA A 213 -3.25 -0.28 3.58
CA ALA A 213 -2.08 0.55 3.85
C ALA A 213 -2.13 1.02 5.31
N GLY A 214 -1.01 0.99 6.01
CA GLY A 214 -0.92 1.20 7.45
C GLY A 214 -1.31 2.59 7.93
N GLU A 215 -1.38 3.54 7.02
CA GLU A 215 -1.79 4.91 7.31
C GLU A 215 -3.26 4.99 7.76
N LEU A 216 -4.14 4.14 7.18
CA LEU A 216 -5.55 4.05 7.55
C LEU A 216 -6.17 2.75 7.04
N PHE A 217 -6.52 1.85 7.91
CA PHE A 217 -7.34 0.69 7.59
C PHE A 217 -8.15 0.22 8.80
N ALA A 218 -9.19 -0.55 8.54
CA ALA A 218 -10.04 -1.08 9.60
C ALA A 218 -10.37 -2.54 9.35
N ILE A 219 -10.67 -3.27 10.42
CA ILE A 219 -11.08 -4.67 10.35
C ILE A 219 -12.24 -4.95 11.32
N ARG A 220 -12.94 -6.05 11.07
CA ARG A 220 -13.76 -6.65 12.12
C ARG A 220 -12.84 -7.26 13.18
N THR A 221 -12.95 -6.83 14.42
CA THR A 221 -12.04 -7.26 15.52
C THR A 221 -11.92 -8.79 15.65
N PRO A 222 -13.00 -9.60 15.52
CA PRO A 222 -12.88 -11.06 15.58
C PRO A 222 -12.06 -11.69 14.45
N LEU A 223 -11.74 -10.95 13.39
CA LEU A 223 -10.92 -11.44 12.28
C LEU A 223 -9.43 -11.18 12.48
N TYR A 224 -9.05 -10.49 13.56
CA TYR A 224 -7.66 -10.29 13.90
C TYR A 224 -6.98 -11.62 14.22
N GLU A 225 -5.82 -11.84 13.64
CA GLU A 225 -4.92 -12.95 13.98
C GLU A 225 -3.54 -12.39 14.28
N GLU A 226 -2.94 -12.84 15.35
CA GLU A 226 -1.55 -12.48 15.67
C GLU A 226 -0.62 -12.80 14.49
N MET A 227 0.26 -11.86 14.22
CA MET A 227 1.25 -11.98 13.18
C MET A 227 2.63 -12.25 13.76
N PRO A 228 3.52 -12.96 13.05
CA PRO A 228 4.92 -13.05 13.43
C PRO A 228 5.51 -11.65 13.65
N GLU A 229 6.22 -11.45 14.76
CA GLU A 229 6.76 -10.13 15.17
C GLU A 229 7.71 -9.50 14.13
N ASP A 230 8.34 -10.34 13.31
CA ASP A 230 9.22 -9.94 12.19
C ASP A 230 8.47 -9.58 10.91
N THR A 231 7.14 -9.42 10.94
CA THR A 231 6.34 -9.00 9.79
C THR A 231 6.64 -7.54 9.45
N LEU A 232 7.08 -7.30 8.20
CA LEU A 232 7.49 -5.97 7.74
C LEU A 232 6.33 -5.12 7.21
N LEU A 233 5.27 -5.75 6.68
CA LEU A 233 4.03 -5.12 6.20
C LEU A 233 2.84 -5.75 6.92
N ASP A 234 2.59 -5.27 8.12
CA ASP A 234 1.53 -5.74 9.02
C ASP A 234 0.13 -5.54 8.41
N ASP A 235 -0.12 -4.37 7.86
CA ASP A 235 -1.35 -3.98 7.19
C ASP A 235 -1.70 -4.87 6.00
N PHE A 236 -0.73 -5.09 5.14
CA PHE A 236 -0.87 -5.93 3.95
C PHE A 236 -1.07 -7.41 4.30
N MET A 237 -0.28 -7.93 5.26
CA MET A 237 -0.41 -9.31 5.73
C MET A 237 -1.78 -9.57 6.36
N LEU A 238 -2.19 -8.71 7.30
CA LEU A 238 -3.44 -8.86 8.03
C LEU A 238 -4.65 -8.80 7.10
N SER A 239 -4.70 -7.78 6.23
CA SER A 239 -5.82 -7.62 5.31
C SER A 239 -5.97 -8.78 4.33
N LEU A 240 -4.86 -9.32 3.80
CA LEU A 240 -4.94 -10.49 2.91
C LEU A 240 -5.24 -11.80 3.63
N ARG A 241 -4.80 -11.98 4.89
CA ARG A 241 -5.24 -13.12 5.71
C ARG A 241 -6.76 -13.10 5.91
N ILE A 242 -7.35 -11.92 6.12
CA ILE A 242 -8.80 -11.76 6.20
C ILE A 242 -9.46 -12.12 4.87
N ALA A 243 -8.90 -11.66 3.73
CA ALA A 243 -9.41 -12.02 2.41
C ALA A 243 -9.32 -13.52 2.11
N MET A 244 -8.29 -14.21 2.59
CA MET A 244 -8.17 -15.68 2.48
C MET A 244 -9.27 -16.45 3.23
N LYS A 245 -9.94 -15.81 4.20
CA LYS A 245 -11.12 -16.35 4.93
C LYS A 245 -12.44 -16.08 4.23
N GLN A 246 -12.44 -15.78 2.94
CA GLN A 246 -13.62 -15.50 2.11
C GLN A 246 -14.27 -14.13 2.39
N TYR A 247 -13.61 -13.23 3.09
CA TYR A 247 -14.03 -11.82 3.20
C TYR A 247 -13.43 -11.00 2.07
N THR A 248 -13.97 -9.80 1.86
CA THR A 248 -13.43 -8.82 0.93
C THR A 248 -12.75 -7.67 1.67
N ILE A 249 -11.78 -7.06 1.00
CA ILE A 249 -11.17 -5.80 1.42
C ILE A 249 -11.85 -4.69 0.62
N ALA A 250 -12.71 -3.90 1.28
CA ALA A 250 -13.32 -2.74 0.66
C ALA A 250 -12.30 -1.60 0.52
N TYR A 251 -12.42 -0.80 -0.53
CA TYR A 251 -11.63 0.41 -0.71
C TYR A 251 -12.49 1.65 -0.55
N CYS A 252 -12.19 2.44 0.48
CA CYS A 252 -12.95 3.65 0.84
C CYS A 252 -12.12 4.89 0.52
N ASP A 253 -12.33 5.49 -0.66
CA ASP A 253 -11.59 6.69 -1.12
C ASP A 253 -12.05 7.99 -0.45
N THR A 254 -13.22 7.97 0.23
CA THR A 254 -13.75 9.09 1.01
C THR A 254 -13.15 9.16 2.42
N ALA A 255 -12.67 8.03 2.95
CA ALA A 255 -11.90 7.95 4.18
C ALA A 255 -10.41 8.00 3.84
N TYR A 256 -9.73 9.10 4.17
CA TYR A 256 -8.33 9.26 3.80
C TYR A 256 -7.44 9.71 4.96
N ALA A 257 -6.18 9.32 4.89
CA ALA A 257 -5.12 9.76 5.77
C ALA A 257 -4.13 10.65 5.00
N LEU A 258 -3.82 11.81 5.55
CA LEU A 258 -2.78 12.72 5.08
C LEU A 258 -1.46 12.35 5.76
N GLU A 259 -0.43 12.14 4.97
CA GLU A 259 0.92 11.86 5.44
C GLU A 259 1.90 12.85 4.80
N SER A 260 2.84 13.38 5.59
CA SER A 260 3.96 14.14 5.05
C SER A 260 4.86 13.25 4.21
N GLY A 261 5.35 13.76 3.08
CA GLY A 261 6.33 13.06 2.25
C GLY A 261 7.61 12.72 3.02
N SER A 262 8.46 11.87 2.46
CA SER A 262 9.80 11.60 3.01
C SER A 262 10.65 12.87 2.97
N ALA A 263 11.47 13.11 3.99
CA ALA A 263 12.30 14.30 4.10
C ALA A 263 13.25 14.50 2.91
N ASP A 264 13.80 13.41 2.41
CA ASP A 264 14.67 13.39 1.23
C ASP A 264 14.61 12.05 0.48
N MET A 265 15.30 11.98 -0.66
CA MET A 265 15.34 10.77 -1.51
C MET A 265 16.04 9.57 -0.84
N LYS A 266 16.93 9.80 0.13
CA LYS A 266 17.59 8.71 0.86
C LYS A 266 16.63 8.06 1.85
N GLU A 267 15.83 8.86 2.55
CA GLU A 267 14.77 8.37 3.45
C GLU A 267 13.66 7.66 2.64
N GLU A 268 13.31 8.19 1.46
CA GLU A 268 12.40 7.53 0.54
C GLU A 268 12.95 6.18 0.05
N GLU A 269 14.23 6.09 -0.28
CA GLU A 269 14.89 4.85 -0.65
C GLU A 269 14.82 3.80 0.47
N LYS A 270 15.17 4.17 1.71
CA LYS A 270 15.07 3.27 2.87
C LYS A 270 13.63 2.74 3.03
N ARG A 271 12.65 3.62 2.89
CA ARG A 271 11.24 3.26 2.96
C ARG A 271 10.85 2.28 1.85
N LYS A 272 11.21 2.55 0.59
CA LYS A 272 10.88 1.70 -0.56
C LYS A 272 11.58 0.34 -0.51
N VAL A 273 12.84 0.29 -0.07
CA VAL A 273 13.57 -0.98 0.15
C VAL A 273 12.87 -1.83 1.20
N ARG A 274 12.42 -1.23 2.31
CA ARG A 274 11.69 -1.94 3.36
C ARG A 274 10.33 -2.45 2.86
N ILE A 275 9.56 -1.60 2.14
CA ILE A 275 8.28 -2.01 1.55
C ILE A 275 8.48 -3.17 0.57
N ALA A 276 9.51 -3.12 -0.26
CA ALA A 276 9.83 -4.19 -1.20
C ALA A 276 10.22 -5.49 -0.48
N ALA A 277 11.05 -5.40 0.54
CA ALA A 277 11.41 -6.56 1.38
C ALA A 277 10.19 -7.18 2.06
N GLY A 278 9.31 -6.34 2.63
CA GLY A 278 8.05 -6.78 3.24
C GLY A 278 7.08 -7.37 2.22
N GLY A 279 7.03 -6.82 1.00
CA GLY A 279 6.27 -7.38 -0.11
C GLY A 279 6.72 -8.79 -0.47
N LEU A 280 8.03 -9.00 -0.63
CA LEU A 280 8.61 -10.33 -0.90
C LEU A 280 8.37 -11.30 0.27
N GLN A 281 8.52 -10.85 1.52
CA GLN A 281 8.21 -11.63 2.71
C GLN A 281 6.73 -12.07 2.71
N SER A 282 5.83 -11.12 2.38
CA SER A 282 4.39 -11.39 2.31
C SER A 282 4.05 -12.37 1.19
N VAL A 283 4.67 -12.26 0.01
CA VAL A 283 4.49 -13.21 -1.09
C VAL A 283 4.87 -14.64 -0.66
N TYR A 284 5.99 -14.78 0.05
CA TYR A 284 6.43 -16.07 0.56
C TYR A 284 5.46 -16.63 1.61
N ARG A 285 5.01 -15.80 2.56
CA ARG A 285 4.12 -16.22 3.66
C ARG A 285 2.68 -16.49 3.19
N LEU A 286 2.22 -15.79 2.16
CA LEU A 286 0.90 -15.93 1.56
C LEU A 286 0.93 -16.78 0.29
N LYS A 287 1.89 -17.71 0.14
CA LYS A 287 2.07 -18.54 -1.05
C LYS A 287 0.81 -19.34 -1.44
N GLU A 288 -0.05 -19.70 -0.48
CA GLU A 288 -1.32 -20.35 -0.75
C GLU A 288 -2.23 -19.50 -1.64
N LEU A 289 -2.19 -18.18 -1.48
CA LEU A 289 -2.96 -17.24 -2.28
C LEU A 289 -2.55 -17.21 -3.76
N LEU A 290 -1.42 -17.81 -4.12
CA LEU A 290 -1.01 -18.01 -5.52
C LEU A 290 -1.85 -19.07 -6.24
N ASN A 291 -2.67 -19.84 -5.52
CA ASN A 291 -3.48 -20.92 -6.09
C ASN A 291 -4.84 -20.38 -6.61
N PRO A 292 -5.00 -20.20 -7.94
CA PRO A 292 -6.24 -19.67 -8.51
C PRO A 292 -7.43 -20.65 -8.40
N LEU A 293 -7.17 -21.95 -8.24
CA LEU A 293 -8.24 -22.94 -8.05
C LEU A 293 -8.91 -22.81 -6.68
N ARG A 294 -8.16 -22.31 -5.67
CA ARG A 294 -8.68 -22.11 -4.30
C ARG A 294 -9.25 -20.71 -4.09
N TYR A 295 -8.60 -19.69 -4.65
CA TYR A 295 -8.90 -18.29 -4.36
C TYR A 295 -9.44 -17.50 -5.56
N GLY A 296 -9.57 -18.14 -6.74
CA GLY A 296 -10.23 -17.56 -7.91
C GLY A 296 -9.73 -16.16 -8.28
N ILE A 297 -10.66 -15.20 -8.33
CA ILE A 297 -10.38 -13.81 -8.71
C ILE A 297 -9.39 -13.15 -7.75
N LEU A 298 -9.45 -13.45 -6.45
CA LEU A 298 -8.51 -12.88 -5.47
C LEU A 298 -7.06 -13.26 -5.80
N SER A 299 -6.80 -14.53 -6.17
CA SER A 299 -5.49 -14.98 -6.62
C SER A 299 -5.03 -14.24 -7.88
N PHE A 300 -5.91 -14.11 -8.87
CA PHE A 300 -5.63 -13.37 -10.10
C PHE A 300 -5.22 -11.92 -9.82
N GLN A 301 -6.02 -11.20 -9.01
CA GLN A 301 -5.74 -9.82 -8.64
C GLN A 301 -4.41 -9.72 -7.84
N TYR A 302 -4.20 -10.61 -6.87
CA TYR A 302 -2.99 -10.64 -6.06
C TYR A 302 -1.73 -10.84 -6.89
N VAL A 303 -1.72 -11.83 -7.78
CA VAL A 303 -0.58 -12.11 -8.67
C VAL A 303 -0.32 -10.91 -9.59
N SER A 304 -1.35 -10.40 -10.24
CA SER A 304 -1.23 -9.33 -11.25
C SER A 304 -0.86 -7.99 -10.64
N HIS A 305 -1.44 -7.63 -9.49
CA HIS A 305 -1.23 -6.31 -8.89
C HIS A 305 0.03 -6.25 -8.02
N ARG A 306 0.36 -7.34 -7.28
CA ARG A 306 1.43 -7.31 -6.27
C ARG A 306 2.58 -8.26 -6.55
N VAL A 307 2.31 -9.55 -6.79
CA VAL A 307 3.36 -10.55 -6.89
C VAL A 307 4.30 -10.24 -8.04
N LEU A 308 3.79 -10.03 -9.25
CA LEU A 308 4.62 -9.71 -10.42
C LEU A 308 5.48 -8.48 -10.19
N ARG A 309 4.88 -7.43 -9.61
CA ARG A 309 5.56 -6.15 -9.35
C ARG A 309 6.70 -6.26 -8.33
N TRP A 310 6.58 -7.15 -7.33
CA TRP A 310 7.60 -7.34 -6.31
C TRP A 310 8.59 -8.48 -6.61
N SER A 311 8.38 -9.26 -7.67
CA SER A 311 9.22 -10.42 -7.96
C SER A 311 9.79 -10.40 -9.38
N VAL A 312 9.02 -10.86 -10.34
CA VAL A 312 9.49 -11.15 -11.71
C VAL A 312 9.77 -9.89 -12.50
N THR A 313 8.89 -8.89 -12.41
CA THR A 313 8.91 -7.72 -13.32
C THR A 313 10.17 -6.85 -13.18
N PRO A 314 10.70 -6.55 -11.98
CA PRO A 314 11.96 -5.80 -11.87
C PRO A 314 13.13 -6.53 -12.50
N VAL A 315 13.18 -7.86 -12.36
CA VAL A 315 14.23 -8.69 -12.97
C VAL A 315 14.08 -8.69 -14.49
N ALA A 316 12.84 -8.90 -14.99
CA ALA A 316 12.53 -8.87 -16.42
C ALA A 316 12.91 -7.52 -17.07
N LEU A 317 12.61 -6.40 -16.40
CA LEU A 317 12.95 -5.06 -16.88
C LEU A 317 14.44 -4.92 -17.14
N PHE A 318 15.29 -5.32 -16.19
CA PHE A 318 16.75 -5.18 -16.35
C PHE A 318 17.36 -6.24 -17.27
N LEU A 319 16.75 -7.44 -17.39
CA LEU A 319 17.20 -8.46 -18.35
C LEU A 319 16.86 -8.12 -19.80
N LEU A 320 15.81 -7.35 -20.05
CA LEU A 320 15.42 -6.93 -21.41
C LEU A 320 16.51 -6.17 -22.13
N PHE A 321 17.31 -5.35 -21.45
CA PHE A 321 18.33 -4.52 -22.08
C PHE A 321 19.49 -5.36 -22.65
N PRO A 322 20.21 -6.20 -21.87
CA PRO A 322 21.28 -7.04 -22.41
C PRO A 322 20.75 -8.06 -23.42
N LEU A 323 19.53 -8.59 -23.23
CA LEU A 323 18.92 -9.51 -24.19
C LEU A 323 18.66 -8.81 -25.54
N ASN A 324 18.22 -7.55 -25.52
CA ASN A 324 17.99 -6.79 -26.75
C ASN A 324 19.30 -6.46 -27.48
N ILE A 325 20.38 -6.13 -26.75
CA ILE A 325 21.72 -5.99 -27.36
C ILE A 325 22.11 -7.28 -28.08
N LEU A 326 21.91 -8.43 -27.42
CA LEU A 326 22.23 -9.71 -28.01
C LEU A 326 21.42 -9.97 -29.30
N LEU A 327 20.13 -9.63 -29.32
CA LEU A 327 19.26 -9.75 -30.48
C LEU A 327 19.66 -8.83 -31.63
N VAL A 328 20.09 -7.60 -31.35
CA VAL A 328 20.62 -6.69 -32.39
C VAL A 328 21.85 -7.29 -33.07
N VAL A 329 22.70 -8.03 -32.33
CA VAL A 329 23.90 -8.66 -32.88
C VAL A 329 23.59 -9.95 -33.64
N CYS A 330 22.60 -10.73 -33.19
CA CYS A 330 22.41 -12.11 -33.65
C CYS A 330 21.14 -12.34 -34.50
N SER A 331 20.22 -11.36 -34.63
CA SER A 331 18.96 -11.54 -35.34
C SER A 331 19.00 -10.97 -36.77
N GLU A 332 18.31 -11.63 -37.68
CA GLU A 332 18.06 -11.12 -39.02
C GLU A 332 17.08 -9.94 -39.06
N SER A 333 16.24 -9.78 -38.02
CA SER A 333 15.26 -8.70 -37.86
C SER A 333 15.87 -7.45 -37.18
N LEU A 334 17.07 -7.07 -37.60
CA LEU A 334 17.87 -5.97 -37.07
C LEU A 334 17.09 -4.65 -36.85
N PRO A 335 16.23 -4.14 -37.77
CA PRO A 335 15.57 -2.84 -37.58
C PRO A 335 14.66 -2.79 -36.38
N VAL A 336 13.95 -3.89 -36.11
CA VAL A 336 12.96 -3.96 -35.00
C VAL A 336 13.68 -3.94 -33.65
N TYR A 337 14.69 -4.79 -33.46
CA TYR A 337 15.45 -4.85 -32.21
C TYR A 337 16.31 -3.61 -32.00
N PHE A 338 16.80 -3.01 -33.06
CA PHE A 338 17.51 -1.73 -32.99
C PHE A 338 16.58 -0.60 -32.53
N LEU A 339 15.35 -0.54 -33.05
CA LEU A 339 14.35 0.44 -32.56
C LEU A 339 14.06 0.23 -31.05
N PHE A 340 13.82 -1.01 -30.60
CA PHE A 340 13.65 -1.29 -29.18
C PHE A 340 14.86 -0.89 -28.36
N LEU A 341 16.09 -1.11 -28.87
CA LEU A 341 17.31 -0.73 -28.17
C LEU A 341 17.45 0.79 -28.04
N LEU A 342 17.09 1.55 -29.08
CA LEU A 342 17.05 3.01 -28.99
C LEU A 342 16.04 3.52 -27.96
N LEU A 343 14.81 2.96 -27.95
CA LEU A 343 13.78 3.33 -26.99
C LEU A 343 14.18 2.98 -25.56
N GLN A 344 14.75 1.79 -25.34
CA GLN A 344 15.25 1.37 -24.02
C GLN A 344 16.41 2.26 -23.56
N SER A 345 17.37 2.54 -24.46
CA SER A 345 18.51 3.42 -24.15
C SER A 345 18.04 4.82 -23.77
N ALA A 346 17.11 5.39 -24.56
CA ALA A 346 16.52 6.70 -24.24
C ALA A 346 15.81 6.71 -22.88
N PHE A 347 15.09 5.63 -22.55
CA PHE A 347 14.41 5.49 -21.26
C PHE A 347 15.41 5.39 -20.09
N TYR A 348 16.45 4.54 -20.19
CA TYR A 348 17.45 4.39 -19.13
C TYR A 348 18.30 5.65 -18.96
N LEU A 349 18.76 6.26 -20.06
CA LEU A 349 19.51 7.52 -20.04
C LEU A 349 18.65 8.66 -19.48
N GLY A 350 17.37 8.72 -19.86
CA GLY A 350 16.40 9.65 -19.30
C GLY A 350 16.25 9.48 -17.78
N GLY A 351 16.22 8.25 -17.28
CA GLY A 351 16.18 7.96 -15.85
C GLY A 351 17.44 8.38 -15.10
N VAL A 352 18.62 8.08 -15.66
CA VAL A 352 19.92 8.51 -15.10
C VAL A 352 20.02 10.04 -15.08
N TYR A 353 19.68 10.71 -16.17
CA TYR A 353 19.70 12.17 -16.26
C TYR A 353 18.67 12.79 -15.30
N GLY A 354 17.47 12.22 -15.19
CA GLY A 354 16.45 12.63 -14.21
C GLY A 354 16.95 12.52 -12.77
N SER A 355 17.72 11.47 -12.43
CA SER A 355 18.37 11.33 -11.12
C SER A 355 19.36 12.46 -10.83
N LEU A 356 20.19 12.82 -11.81
CA LEU A 356 21.16 13.92 -11.69
C LEU A 356 20.48 15.29 -11.51
N LEU A 357 19.37 15.53 -12.22
CA LEU A 357 18.58 16.74 -12.07
C LEU A 357 17.87 16.80 -10.70
N SER A 358 17.31 15.69 -10.26
CA SER A 358 16.67 15.57 -8.94
C SER A 358 17.66 15.87 -7.81
N ALA A 359 18.89 15.38 -7.91
CA ALA A 359 19.96 15.68 -6.96
C ALA A 359 20.33 17.19 -6.91
N LYS A 360 20.06 17.93 -8.00
CA LYS A 360 20.26 19.40 -8.09
C LYS A 360 18.98 20.19 -7.82
N SER A 361 17.91 19.56 -7.31
CA SER A 361 16.60 20.18 -7.07
C SER A 361 15.92 20.79 -8.32
N VAL A 362 16.32 20.35 -9.52
CA VAL A 362 15.74 20.83 -10.78
C VAL A 362 14.51 19.99 -11.12
N LYS A 363 13.34 20.65 -11.23
CA LYS A 363 12.04 20.01 -11.49
C LYS A 363 11.82 19.84 -13.00
N ASN A 364 11.97 18.63 -13.54
CA ASN A 364 11.55 18.27 -14.90
C ASN A 364 10.61 17.07 -14.86
N LYS A 365 9.30 17.31 -15.07
CA LYS A 365 8.25 16.30 -14.98
C LYS A 365 8.46 15.12 -15.94
N PHE A 366 8.95 15.36 -17.15
CA PHE A 366 9.14 14.32 -18.17
C PHE A 366 10.28 13.36 -17.81
N LEU A 367 11.39 13.87 -17.27
CA LEU A 367 12.54 13.06 -16.87
C LEU A 367 12.35 12.43 -15.49
N TYR A 368 11.46 12.99 -14.67
CA TYR A 368 11.15 12.44 -13.38
C TYR A 368 10.42 11.08 -13.47
N ILE A 369 9.56 10.91 -14.49
CA ILE A 369 8.81 9.64 -14.66
C ILE A 369 9.77 8.44 -14.87
N PRO A 370 10.67 8.41 -15.88
CA PRO A 370 11.60 7.30 -16.03
C PRO A 370 12.56 7.16 -14.85
N TYR A 371 12.99 8.26 -14.22
CA TYR A 371 13.80 8.21 -13.01
C TYR A 371 13.08 7.49 -11.88
N TYR A 372 11.87 7.93 -11.50
CA TYR A 372 11.13 7.35 -10.39
C TYR A 372 10.73 5.90 -10.66
N PHE A 373 10.41 5.57 -11.91
CA PHE A 373 10.13 4.20 -12.33
C PHE A 373 11.34 3.28 -12.13
N LEU A 374 12.52 3.68 -12.58
CA LEU A 374 13.76 2.91 -12.36
C LEU A 374 14.10 2.83 -10.87
N PHE A 375 13.98 3.95 -10.14
CA PHE A 375 14.19 4.01 -8.70
C PHE A 375 13.33 2.97 -7.97
N MET A 376 12.04 2.88 -8.28
CA MET A 376 11.14 1.90 -7.66
C MET A 376 11.59 0.46 -7.95
N ASN A 377 11.94 0.13 -9.19
CA ASN A 377 12.36 -1.23 -9.57
C ASN A 377 13.73 -1.62 -8.98
N ILE A 378 14.67 -0.70 -8.92
CA ILE A 378 15.97 -0.90 -8.25
C ILE A 378 15.76 -1.19 -6.77
N ASN A 379 14.83 -0.47 -6.11
CA ASN A 379 14.56 -0.68 -4.69
C ASN A 379 13.88 -2.03 -4.41
N VAL A 380 13.15 -2.61 -5.37
CA VAL A 380 12.68 -4.00 -5.22
C VAL A 380 13.84 -4.98 -5.19
N ILE A 381 14.82 -4.81 -6.08
CA ILE A 381 16.03 -5.67 -6.09
C ILE A 381 16.83 -5.47 -4.79
N LYS A 382 17.01 -4.22 -4.33
CA LYS A 382 17.63 -3.93 -3.03
C LYS A 382 16.86 -4.56 -1.87
N GLY A 383 15.53 -4.56 -1.93
CA GLY A 383 14.65 -5.19 -0.94
C GLY A 383 14.89 -6.69 -0.79
N PHE A 384 15.14 -7.39 -1.89
CA PHE A 384 15.50 -8.81 -1.85
C PHE A 384 16.81 -9.05 -1.06
N PHE A 385 17.84 -8.25 -1.28
CA PHE A 385 19.09 -8.34 -0.53
C PHE A 385 18.93 -7.90 0.94
N TYR A 386 18.10 -6.89 1.18
CA TYR A 386 17.76 -6.45 2.52
C TYR A 386 17.10 -7.58 3.33
N LEU A 387 16.12 -8.27 2.75
CA LEU A 387 15.42 -9.37 3.40
C LEU A 387 16.36 -10.52 3.78
N LYS A 388 17.37 -10.82 2.95
CA LYS A 388 18.40 -11.84 3.26
C LYS A 388 19.29 -11.45 4.43
N LYS A 389 19.57 -10.14 4.61
CA LYS A 389 20.49 -9.64 5.66
C LYS A 389 19.81 -9.46 7.01
N HIS A 390 18.49 -9.13 7.03
CA HIS A 390 17.77 -8.70 8.23
C HIS A 390 16.63 -9.69 8.53
N ALA A 391 16.99 -10.90 8.90
CA ALA A 391 16.00 -11.93 9.29
C ALA A 391 15.30 -11.65 10.64
N GLY A 392 15.66 -10.57 11.34
CA GLY A 392 15.03 -10.15 12.61
C GLY A 392 14.44 -8.75 12.50
N GLY A 393 13.14 -8.66 12.65
CA GLY A 393 12.25 -7.53 12.37
C GLY A 393 12.42 -6.22 13.13
N THR A 394 13.62 -5.73 13.40
CA THR A 394 13.83 -4.40 14.01
C THR A 394 13.68 -3.31 12.96
N TRP A 395 12.68 -2.47 13.14
CA TRP A 395 12.28 -1.39 12.26
C TRP A 395 12.99 -0.08 12.59
N GLU A 396 13.64 0.55 11.60
CA GLU A 396 14.14 1.92 11.72
C GLU A 396 13.08 2.92 11.29
N LYS A 397 12.84 3.95 12.14
CA LYS A 397 11.93 5.05 11.83
C LYS A 397 12.49 5.90 10.68
N SER A 398 11.74 6.06 9.58
CA SER A 398 12.11 6.98 8.50
C SER A 398 11.82 8.43 8.92
N ARG A 399 12.71 9.36 8.57
CA ARG A 399 12.48 10.80 8.81
C ARG A 399 11.45 11.33 7.81
N ARG A 400 10.50 12.11 8.32
CA ARG A 400 9.47 12.81 7.52
C ARG A 400 9.81 14.27 7.42
N ALA A 401 9.30 14.95 6.37
CA ALA A 401 9.43 16.38 6.17
C ALA A 401 8.51 17.18 7.11
#